data_e01607333691fc91c0973671573b025e
#
_entry.id   e01607333691fc91c0973671573b025e
#
_cell.length_a   1.000
_cell.length_b   1.000
_cell.length_c   1.000
_cell.angle_alpha   90.00
_cell.angle_beta   90.00
_cell.angle_gamma   90.00
#
_symmetry.space_group_name_H-M   'P 1'
#
loop_
_entity.id
_entity.type
_entity.pdbx_description
1 polymer ?
#
loop_
_entity_poly.entity_id
_entity_poly.type
_entity_poly.pdbx_seq_one_letter_code
_entity_poly.pdbx_strand_id
1 'polypeptide(L)'
;MKILIVSGFLGAGKTTFIRRLSRNIGKRFVILENEYGAAGIDGARLGKDAAEEGNIWEMTEQCICCSGKKDFASSVLTIANAVDPEYLIVEPTGVGRLSRIIENLKQIEYERIRLLSPVTIVDIYSFGRYLEEYPELYKDQIASAGTVIVSKTEQSGVEEKERIRKFIEKINPSAQIITDPYASMAREEFENFLKEEWGGGKIQKAETEEKLPDVFSLETVSMETPEKLLCFLEDMVCGKYGNIIRAKGQLQAGTDFLRFDVADSRYTVTGAEEKTAGKAAFIGELIKREDIEENFKKEARGRKMKYMARKAP
;
A
#
# COMPACT_ATOMS: atom_id res chain seq x y z
N MET A 1 18.77 13.50 -0.35
CA MET A 1 17.54 12.75 -0.08
C MET A 1 17.86 11.32 0.34
N LYS A 2 17.26 10.84 1.43
CA LYS A 2 17.37 9.45 1.88
C LYS A 2 16.05 8.74 1.63
N ILE A 3 16.09 7.51 1.09
CA ILE A 3 14.89 6.75 0.69
C ILE A 3 14.70 5.59 1.66
N LEU A 4 13.57 5.54 2.35
CA LEU A 4 13.13 4.40 3.16
C LEU A 4 12.01 3.65 2.44
N ILE A 5 12.21 2.36 2.16
CA ILE A 5 11.15 1.50 1.64
C ILE A 5 10.44 0.83 2.82
N VAL A 6 9.11 0.95 2.87
CA VAL A 6 8.26 0.25 3.83
C VAL A 6 7.41 -0.75 3.08
N SER A 7 7.90 -1.98 2.99
CA SER A 7 7.28 -3.11 2.29
C SER A 7 6.43 -3.97 3.22
N GLY A 8 5.77 -4.95 2.67
CA GLY A 8 4.94 -5.93 3.37
C GLY A 8 3.67 -6.25 2.58
N PHE A 9 3.08 -7.39 2.85
CA PHE A 9 1.91 -7.86 2.12
C PHE A 9 0.67 -6.97 2.34
N LEU A 10 -0.40 -7.23 1.61
CA LEU A 10 -1.67 -6.49 1.73
C LEU A 10 -2.22 -6.58 3.17
N GLY A 11 -2.63 -5.45 3.72
CA GLY A 11 -3.20 -5.40 5.07
C GLY A 11 -2.22 -5.53 6.24
N ALA A 12 -0.92 -5.68 5.98
CA ALA A 12 0.09 -5.86 7.02
C ALA A 12 0.28 -4.66 7.96
N GLY A 13 -0.24 -3.47 7.61
CA GLY A 13 -0.16 -2.28 8.46
C GLY A 13 0.92 -1.27 8.05
N LYS A 14 1.40 -1.31 6.81
CA LYS A 14 2.42 -0.38 6.26
C LYS A 14 2.06 1.09 6.49
N THR A 15 0.92 1.51 5.98
CA THR A 15 0.41 2.90 6.12
C THR A 15 0.30 3.33 7.58
N THR A 16 -0.12 2.42 8.47
CA THR A 16 -0.21 2.69 9.92
C THR A 16 1.17 2.91 10.53
N PHE A 17 2.16 2.10 10.15
CA PHE A 17 3.55 2.27 10.58
C PHE A 17 4.13 3.60 10.07
N ILE A 18 3.94 3.92 8.79
CA ILE A 18 4.41 5.18 8.18
C ILE A 18 3.85 6.39 8.92
N ARG A 19 2.56 6.39 9.27
CA ARG A 19 1.95 7.46 10.07
C ARG A 19 2.58 7.61 11.44
N ARG A 20 2.86 6.50 12.11
CA ARG A 20 3.53 6.56 13.42
C ARG A 20 4.96 7.06 13.30
N LEU A 21 5.69 6.56 12.28
CA LEU A 21 7.03 7.04 11.97
C LEU A 21 7.04 8.56 11.77
N SER A 22 6.13 9.09 10.94
CA SER A 22 6.06 10.53 10.64
C SER A 22 5.75 11.37 11.88
N ARG A 23 4.78 10.95 12.69
CA ARG A 23 4.39 11.67 13.91
C ARG A 23 5.50 11.69 14.97
N ASN A 24 6.27 10.61 15.10
CA ASN A 24 7.30 10.51 16.13
C ASN A 24 8.59 11.26 15.79
N ILE A 25 8.91 11.44 14.51
CA ILE A 25 10.23 11.96 14.13
C ILE A 25 10.23 13.48 13.90
N GLY A 26 9.10 14.10 13.57
CA GLY A 26 8.99 15.55 13.38
C GLY A 26 9.87 16.09 12.24
N LYS A 27 10.21 15.28 11.24
CA LYS A 27 11.01 15.63 10.08
C LYS A 27 10.14 15.76 8.83
N ARG A 28 10.65 16.45 7.81
CA ARG A 28 9.99 16.56 6.51
C ARG A 28 10.16 15.28 5.71
N PHE A 29 9.05 14.65 5.38
CA PHE A 29 8.97 13.48 4.51
C PHE A 29 8.18 13.81 3.24
N VAL A 30 8.58 13.19 2.15
CA VAL A 30 7.67 12.95 1.02
C VAL A 30 7.32 11.48 1.07
N ILE A 31 6.05 11.16 0.94
CA ILE A 31 5.57 9.78 0.85
C ILE A 31 5.19 9.52 -0.60
N LEU A 32 5.79 8.48 -1.18
CA LEU A 32 5.44 7.96 -2.50
C LEU A 32 4.66 6.67 -2.29
N GLU A 33 3.34 6.77 -2.33
CA GLU A 33 2.45 5.61 -2.32
C GLU A 33 2.30 5.04 -3.72
N ASN A 34 2.48 3.75 -3.83
CA ASN A 34 2.18 3.01 -5.04
C ASN A 34 1.15 1.94 -4.73
N GLU A 35 -0.11 2.32 -4.73
CA GLU A 35 -1.20 1.39 -4.55
C GLU A 35 -1.95 1.13 -5.86
N TYR A 36 -2.21 -0.16 -6.16
CA TYR A 36 -2.95 -0.56 -7.33
C TYR A 36 -4.38 -0.02 -7.33
N GLY A 37 -4.76 0.70 -8.39
CA GLY A 37 -6.15 1.01 -8.73
C GLY A 37 -6.91 1.94 -7.78
N ALA A 38 -6.41 2.16 -6.58
CA ALA A 38 -7.05 2.97 -5.55
C ALA A 38 -6.39 4.34 -5.34
N ALA A 39 -5.71 4.86 -6.37
CA ALA A 39 -5.06 6.17 -6.31
C ALA A 39 -6.01 7.21 -5.69
N GLY A 40 -5.66 7.69 -4.49
CA GLY A 40 -6.41 8.71 -3.77
C GLY A 40 -7.37 8.23 -2.69
N ILE A 41 -7.55 6.91 -2.44
CA ILE A 41 -8.42 6.45 -1.35
C ILE A 41 -7.70 6.54 0.01
N ASP A 42 -6.43 6.14 0.08
CA ASP A 42 -5.62 6.26 1.30
C ASP A 42 -4.85 7.59 1.35
N GLY A 43 -4.46 8.10 0.19
CA GLY A 43 -3.75 9.36 0.05
C GLY A 43 -4.46 10.55 0.69
N ALA A 44 -5.76 10.69 0.49
CA ALA A 44 -6.57 11.73 1.14
C ALA A 44 -6.53 11.66 2.67
N ARG A 45 -6.27 10.47 3.24
CA ARG A 45 -6.22 10.26 4.68
C ARG A 45 -4.85 10.56 5.28
N LEU A 46 -3.76 10.22 4.56
CA LEU A 46 -2.39 10.60 4.98
C LEU A 46 -2.21 12.12 4.86
N GLY A 47 -2.72 12.73 3.79
CA GLY A 47 -2.59 14.16 3.54
C GLY A 47 -3.31 15.05 4.56
N LYS A 48 -4.48 14.63 5.08
CA LYS A 48 -5.19 15.41 6.12
C LYS A 48 -4.46 15.36 7.46
N ASP A 49 -4.05 14.18 7.90
CA ASP A 49 -3.29 14.01 9.15
C ASP A 49 -1.92 14.73 9.09
N ALA A 50 -1.38 14.88 7.89
CA ALA A 50 -0.08 15.46 7.63
C ALA A 50 -0.10 16.97 7.32
N ALA A 51 -1.18 17.45 6.70
CA ALA A 51 -1.36 18.89 6.42
C ALA A 51 -1.48 19.71 7.70
N GLU A 52 -2.01 19.13 8.78
CA GLU A 52 -2.04 19.77 10.10
C GLU A 52 -0.63 19.92 10.71
N GLU A 53 0.33 19.05 10.34
CA GLU A 53 1.71 19.09 10.84
C GLU A 53 2.72 19.69 9.82
N GLY A 54 2.29 20.02 8.59
CA GLY A 54 3.11 20.72 7.57
C GLY A 54 4.30 19.92 7.00
N ASN A 55 4.37 18.61 7.23
CA ASN A 55 5.57 17.80 6.99
C ASN A 55 5.41 16.67 5.94
N ILE A 56 4.23 16.44 5.35
CA ILE A 56 4.01 15.32 4.43
C ILE A 56 3.42 15.82 3.10
N TRP A 57 4.03 15.37 1.99
CA TRP A 57 3.55 15.56 0.63
C TRP A 57 3.28 14.17 0.06
N GLU A 58 2.07 13.93 -0.37
CA GLU A 58 1.71 12.69 -1.04
C GLU A 58 1.80 12.83 -2.55
N MET A 59 2.37 11.84 -3.18
CA MET A 59 2.28 11.65 -4.62
C MET A 59 1.80 10.22 -4.88
N THR A 60 0.67 10.11 -5.55
CA THR A 60 0.14 8.81 -5.98
C THR A 60 0.52 8.58 -7.44
N GLU A 61 1.26 7.55 -7.74
CA GLU A 61 1.60 7.16 -9.10
C GLU A 61 1.04 5.80 -9.50
N GLN A 62 0.75 5.67 -10.79
CA GLN A 62 0.26 4.41 -11.34
C GLN A 62 1.39 3.39 -11.46
N CYS A 63 1.26 2.31 -10.69
CA CYS A 63 1.89 1.00 -10.87
C CYS A 63 3.39 0.88 -11.20
N ILE A 64 4.23 0.76 -10.15
CA ILE A 64 5.66 0.37 -10.26
C ILE A 64 5.85 -1.06 -10.82
N CYS A 65 4.88 -1.96 -10.63
CA CYS A 65 5.05 -3.39 -10.89
C CYS A 65 4.84 -3.83 -12.34
N CYS A 66 3.99 -3.13 -13.10
CA CYS A 66 3.52 -3.62 -14.40
C CYS A 66 3.97 -2.84 -15.62
N SER A 67 4.15 -1.53 -15.56
CA SER A 67 4.27 -0.71 -16.76
C SER A 67 5.62 -0.07 -17.04
N GLY A 68 6.56 -0.11 -16.14
CA GLY A 68 7.85 0.44 -16.54
C GLY A 68 8.84 0.77 -15.43
N LYS A 69 9.94 0.03 -15.40
CA LYS A 69 11.14 0.34 -14.61
C LYS A 69 11.61 1.80 -14.76
N LYS A 70 11.28 2.45 -15.89
CA LYS A 70 11.67 3.83 -16.18
C LYS A 70 10.79 4.85 -15.46
N ASP A 71 9.52 4.58 -15.28
CA ASP A 71 8.57 5.56 -14.72
C ASP A 71 8.80 5.79 -13.23
N PHE A 72 9.02 4.73 -12.45
CA PHE A 72 9.29 4.82 -11.02
C PHE A 72 10.59 5.55 -10.69
N ALA A 73 11.69 5.15 -11.34
CA ALA A 73 12.97 5.82 -11.16
C ALA A 73 12.91 7.30 -11.57
N SER A 74 12.18 7.60 -12.66
CA SER A 74 11.95 8.97 -13.13
C SER A 74 11.16 9.79 -12.11
N SER A 75 10.15 9.22 -11.46
CA SER A 75 9.37 9.89 -10.43
C SER A 75 10.20 10.21 -9.21
N VAL A 76 11.03 9.26 -8.74
CA VAL A 76 11.95 9.49 -7.63
C VAL A 76 12.97 10.59 -7.97
N LEU A 77 13.51 10.59 -9.19
CA LEU A 77 14.41 11.66 -9.65
C LEU A 77 13.70 13.01 -9.76
N THR A 78 12.44 13.02 -10.20
CA THR A 78 11.63 14.25 -10.25
C THR A 78 11.40 14.81 -8.85
N ILE A 79 11.07 13.97 -7.87
CA ILE A 79 10.92 14.37 -6.47
C ILE A 79 12.26 14.91 -5.93
N ALA A 80 13.37 14.21 -6.21
CA ALA A 80 14.69 14.65 -5.76
C ALA A 80 15.08 16.02 -6.33
N ASN A 81 14.70 16.32 -7.58
CA ASN A 81 15.07 17.57 -8.25
C ASN A 81 14.10 18.72 -7.98
N ALA A 82 12.79 18.43 -7.86
CA ALA A 82 11.77 19.47 -7.75
C ALA A 82 11.46 19.84 -6.28
N VAL A 83 11.50 18.86 -5.37
CA VAL A 83 11.12 19.02 -3.95
C VAL A 83 12.35 18.97 -3.04
N ASP A 84 13.38 18.19 -3.40
CA ASP A 84 14.62 17.94 -2.62
C ASP A 84 14.35 17.66 -1.13
N PRO A 85 13.50 16.68 -0.80
CA PRO A 85 13.18 16.39 0.59
C PRO A 85 14.37 15.73 1.31
N GLU A 86 14.43 15.88 2.63
CA GLU A 86 15.44 15.15 3.44
C GLU A 86 15.20 13.64 3.34
N TYR A 87 13.92 13.23 3.42
CA TYR A 87 13.51 11.81 3.36
C TYR A 87 12.40 11.60 2.36
N LEU A 88 12.49 10.49 1.61
CA LEU A 88 11.42 9.92 0.79
C LEU A 88 11.04 8.56 1.37
N ILE A 89 9.79 8.41 1.77
CA ILE A 89 9.24 7.11 2.18
C ILE A 89 8.53 6.53 0.96
N VAL A 90 8.91 5.32 0.57
CA VAL A 90 8.26 4.57 -0.51
C VAL A 90 7.41 3.47 0.11
N GLU A 91 6.10 3.54 -0.09
CA GLU A 91 5.16 2.47 0.23
C GLU A 91 4.77 1.73 -1.06
N PRO A 92 5.43 0.61 -1.40
CA PRO A 92 5.04 -0.17 -2.57
C PRO A 92 3.73 -0.91 -2.33
N THR A 93 3.08 -1.32 -3.43
CA THR A 93 1.92 -2.21 -3.35
C THR A 93 2.28 -3.49 -2.58
N GLY A 94 1.31 -4.01 -1.83
CA GLY A 94 1.52 -5.21 -1.01
C GLY A 94 1.86 -6.48 -1.81
N VAL A 95 1.65 -6.46 -3.13
CA VAL A 95 2.01 -7.56 -4.05
C VAL A 95 3.29 -7.25 -4.85
N GLY A 96 4.06 -6.26 -4.43
CA GLY A 96 5.35 -5.90 -5.02
C GLY A 96 6.51 -6.71 -4.44
N ARG A 97 7.43 -7.17 -5.31
CA ARG A 97 8.70 -7.78 -4.88
C ARG A 97 9.66 -6.70 -4.40
N LEU A 98 10.06 -6.78 -3.14
CA LEU A 98 10.98 -5.81 -2.53
C LEU A 98 12.34 -5.80 -3.23
N SER A 99 12.85 -6.98 -3.59
CA SER A 99 14.11 -7.12 -4.34
C SER A 99 14.13 -6.28 -5.62
N ARG A 100 13.05 -6.30 -6.41
CA ARG A 100 12.95 -5.53 -7.66
C ARG A 100 12.90 -4.02 -7.43
N ILE A 101 12.24 -3.60 -6.36
CA ILE A 101 12.15 -2.18 -5.99
C ILE A 101 13.53 -1.67 -5.58
N ILE A 102 14.26 -2.44 -4.78
CA ILE A 102 15.64 -2.14 -4.39
C ILE A 102 16.55 -2.05 -5.62
N GLU A 103 16.46 -3.02 -6.55
CA GLU A 103 17.26 -3.01 -7.79
C GLU A 103 16.99 -1.76 -8.64
N ASN A 104 15.72 -1.33 -8.75
CA ASN A 104 15.36 -0.12 -9.50
C ASN A 104 15.93 1.14 -8.84
N LEU A 105 15.84 1.25 -7.51
CA LEU A 105 16.37 2.39 -6.78
C LEU A 105 17.89 2.45 -6.77
N LYS A 106 18.57 1.31 -6.74
CA LYS A 106 20.04 1.25 -6.85
C LYS A 106 20.57 1.82 -8.15
N GLN A 107 19.80 1.78 -9.24
CA GLN A 107 20.21 2.35 -10.53
C GLN A 107 20.29 3.88 -10.52
N ILE A 108 19.57 4.53 -9.58
CA ILE A 108 19.54 5.98 -9.41
C ILE A 108 20.23 6.45 -8.13
N GLU A 109 20.88 5.54 -7.39
CA GLU A 109 21.61 5.86 -6.17
C GLU A 109 22.93 6.58 -6.52
N TYR A 110 23.16 7.74 -5.92
CA TYR A 110 24.36 8.53 -6.02
C TYR A 110 24.53 9.42 -4.78
N GLU A 111 25.52 10.29 -4.72
CA GLU A 111 25.83 11.09 -3.52
C GLU A 111 24.61 11.79 -2.88
N ARG A 112 23.66 12.27 -3.70
CA ARG A 112 22.47 12.97 -3.20
C ARG A 112 21.27 12.07 -2.93
N ILE A 113 21.29 10.82 -3.42
CA ILE A 113 20.22 9.84 -3.22
C ILE A 113 20.80 8.59 -2.57
N ARG A 114 20.39 8.31 -1.34
CA ARG A 114 20.85 7.15 -0.56
C ARG A 114 19.67 6.27 -0.17
N LEU A 115 19.85 4.96 -0.33
CA LEU A 115 18.86 3.98 0.12
C LEU A 115 19.13 3.62 1.57
N LEU A 116 18.10 3.76 2.41
CA LEU A 116 18.11 3.29 3.79
C LEU A 116 17.74 1.80 3.86
N SER A 117 18.06 1.18 4.97
CA SER A 117 17.74 -0.22 5.26
C SER A 117 16.24 -0.46 5.16
N PRO A 118 15.75 -1.31 4.21
CA PRO A 118 14.31 -1.48 3.99
C PRO A 118 13.62 -2.16 5.17
N VAL A 119 12.39 -1.72 5.44
CA VAL A 119 11.51 -2.30 6.45
C VAL A 119 10.44 -3.15 5.76
N THR A 120 10.26 -4.38 6.23
CA THR A 120 9.12 -5.23 5.82
C THR A 120 8.20 -5.47 7.00
N ILE A 121 6.90 -5.22 6.81
CA ILE A 121 5.88 -5.46 7.84
C ILE A 121 5.16 -6.76 7.51
N VAL A 122 5.08 -7.67 8.47
CA VAL A 122 4.36 -8.93 8.38
C VAL A 122 3.27 -8.98 9.45
N ASP A 123 2.07 -9.39 9.06
CA ASP A 123 0.93 -9.50 9.96
C ASP A 123 0.93 -10.87 10.63
N ILE A 124 0.91 -10.91 11.98
CA ILE A 124 0.98 -12.14 12.75
C ILE A 124 -0.16 -13.11 12.41
N TYR A 125 -1.38 -12.61 12.17
CA TYR A 125 -2.55 -13.46 11.93
C TYR A 125 -2.60 -14.04 10.52
N SER A 126 -2.10 -13.32 9.52
CA SER A 126 -2.13 -13.75 8.12
C SER A 126 -0.82 -14.37 7.65
N PHE A 127 0.22 -14.42 8.51
CA PHE A 127 1.55 -14.91 8.19
C PHE A 127 1.56 -16.29 7.53
N GLY A 128 0.93 -17.28 8.17
CA GLY A 128 0.90 -18.67 7.68
C GLY A 128 0.20 -18.78 6.34
N ARG A 129 -0.97 -18.15 6.21
CA ARG A 129 -1.77 -18.17 4.99
C ARG A 129 -1.01 -17.59 3.78
N TYR A 130 -0.45 -16.41 3.91
CA TYR A 130 0.24 -15.77 2.77
C TYR A 130 1.57 -16.45 2.43
N LEU A 131 2.19 -17.11 3.40
CA LEU A 131 3.35 -17.94 3.15
C LEU A 131 3.01 -19.19 2.31
N GLU A 132 1.81 -19.74 2.45
CA GLU A 132 1.31 -20.88 1.66
C GLU A 132 0.78 -20.43 0.27
N GLU A 133 0.01 -19.33 0.24
CA GLU A 133 -0.62 -18.83 -0.99
C GLU A 133 0.38 -18.14 -1.94
N TYR A 134 1.34 -17.37 -1.38
CA TYR A 134 2.32 -16.56 -2.13
C TYR A 134 3.74 -16.72 -1.59
N PRO A 135 4.27 -17.96 -1.59
CA PRO A 135 5.53 -18.28 -0.91
C PRO A 135 6.73 -17.48 -1.43
N GLU A 136 6.86 -17.30 -2.74
CA GLU A 136 8.01 -16.64 -3.34
C GLU A 136 7.96 -15.12 -3.14
N LEU A 137 6.79 -14.51 -3.27
CA LEU A 137 6.60 -13.09 -3.02
C LEU A 137 6.83 -12.75 -1.53
N TYR A 138 6.26 -13.55 -0.65
CA TYR A 138 6.34 -13.31 0.79
C TYR A 138 7.76 -13.51 1.32
N LYS A 139 8.46 -14.55 0.84
CA LYS A 139 9.87 -14.78 1.15
C LYS A 139 10.77 -13.68 0.58
N ASP A 140 10.50 -13.19 -0.65
CA ASP A 140 11.25 -12.10 -1.26
C ASP A 140 11.20 -10.83 -0.39
N GLN A 141 9.99 -10.47 0.09
CA GLN A 141 9.82 -9.30 0.95
C GLN A 141 10.58 -9.43 2.28
N ILE A 142 10.61 -10.63 2.88
CA ILE A 142 11.34 -10.89 4.12
C ILE A 142 12.85 -10.94 3.86
N ALA A 143 13.28 -11.65 2.83
CA ALA A 143 14.70 -11.87 2.51
C ALA A 143 15.44 -10.58 2.13
N SER A 144 14.72 -9.64 1.51
CA SER A 144 15.28 -8.36 1.05
C SER A 144 15.17 -7.22 2.08
N ALA A 145 14.61 -7.47 3.25
CA ALA A 145 14.48 -6.49 4.31
C ALA A 145 15.74 -6.38 5.19
N GLY A 146 16.06 -5.18 5.65
CA GLY A 146 17.03 -5.01 6.75
C GLY A 146 16.36 -5.16 8.11
N THR A 147 15.10 -4.72 8.21
CA THR A 147 14.28 -4.92 9.42
C THR A 147 12.94 -5.56 9.06
N VAL A 148 12.53 -6.57 9.83
CA VAL A 148 11.19 -7.18 9.73
C VAL A 148 10.40 -6.87 11.01
N ILE A 149 9.26 -6.21 10.86
CA ILE A 149 8.36 -5.87 11.96
C ILE A 149 7.14 -6.79 11.90
N VAL A 150 6.91 -7.56 12.97
CA VAL A 150 5.68 -8.34 13.14
C VAL A 150 4.60 -7.44 13.73
N SER A 151 3.57 -7.17 12.96
CA SER A 151 2.47 -6.27 13.33
C SER A 151 1.30 -7.01 13.97
N LYS A 152 0.39 -6.26 14.59
CA LYS A 152 -0.84 -6.74 15.25
C LYS A 152 -0.57 -7.75 16.39
N THR A 153 0.53 -7.53 17.08
CA THR A 153 1.03 -8.45 18.14
C THR A 153 0.48 -8.12 19.54
N GLU A 154 -0.43 -7.17 19.65
CA GLU A 154 -0.96 -6.65 20.92
C GLU A 154 -1.67 -7.74 21.75
N GLN A 155 -2.33 -8.70 21.08
CA GLN A 155 -3.08 -9.77 21.73
C GLN A 155 -2.45 -11.16 21.53
N SER A 156 -1.29 -11.23 20.90
CA SER A 156 -0.65 -12.50 20.56
C SER A 156 0.25 -13.03 21.68
N GLY A 157 0.23 -14.34 21.87
CA GLY A 157 1.06 -15.02 22.87
C GLY A 157 2.56 -15.00 22.51
N VAL A 158 3.40 -15.20 23.52
CA VAL A 158 4.87 -15.26 23.36
C VAL A 158 5.28 -16.38 22.41
N GLU A 159 4.63 -17.54 22.49
CA GLU A 159 4.94 -18.71 21.65
C GLU A 159 4.70 -18.45 20.16
N GLU A 160 3.62 -17.75 19.82
CA GLU A 160 3.30 -17.41 18.44
C GLU A 160 4.31 -16.41 17.87
N LYS A 161 4.65 -15.38 18.63
CA LYS A 161 5.69 -14.41 18.26
C LYS A 161 7.03 -15.10 18.00
N GLU A 162 7.41 -16.02 18.88
CA GLU A 162 8.67 -16.75 18.78
C GLU A 162 8.69 -17.72 17.59
N ARG A 163 7.56 -18.37 17.28
CA ARG A 163 7.43 -19.22 16.10
C ARG A 163 7.68 -18.43 14.81
N ILE A 164 7.05 -17.25 14.71
CA ILE A 164 7.22 -16.38 13.53
C ILE A 164 8.64 -15.83 13.47
N ARG A 165 9.21 -15.39 14.59
CA ARG A 165 10.60 -14.94 14.67
C ARG A 165 11.56 -16.00 14.10
N LYS A 166 11.49 -17.23 14.58
CA LYS A 166 12.34 -18.33 14.09
C LYS A 166 12.15 -18.62 12.61
N PHE A 167 10.95 -18.44 12.10
CA PHE A 167 10.70 -18.61 10.67
C PHE A 167 11.34 -17.49 9.84
N ILE A 168 11.24 -16.25 10.29
CA ILE A 168 11.88 -15.09 9.64
C ILE A 168 13.40 -15.25 9.67
N GLU A 169 13.99 -15.68 10.79
CA GLU A 169 15.43 -15.92 10.95
C GLU A 169 15.96 -16.97 9.98
N LYS A 170 15.15 -17.99 9.62
CA LYS A 170 15.55 -18.99 8.60
C LYS A 170 15.59 -18.39 7.20
N ILE A 171 14.71 -17.45 6.88
CA ILE A 171 14.69 -16.78 5.57
C ILE A 171 15.76 -15.69 5.50
N ASN A 172 15.86 -14.87 6.54
CA ASN A 172 16.79 -13.76 6.61
C ASN A 172 17.47 -13.67 7.99
N PRO A 173 18.60 -14.40 8.15
CA PRO A 173 19.34 -14.39 9.42
C PRO A 173 19.97 -13.06 9.79
N SER A 174 20.09 -12.14 8.82
CA SER A 174 20.71 -10.82 9.02
C SER A 174 19.72 -9.72 9.35
N ALA A 175 18.41 -9.97 9.23
CA ALA A 175 17.41 -8.97 9.51
C ALA A 175 17.28 -8.70 11.03
N GLN A 176 17.11 -7.45 11.39
CA GLN A 176 16.58 -7.10 12.69
C GLN A 176 15.11 -7.49 12.77
N ILE A 177 14.70 -8.25 13.78
CA ILE A 177 13.30 -8.70 13.92
C ILE A 177 12.68 -8.07 15.15
N ILE A 178 11.58 -7.36 14.94
CA ILE A 178 10.82 -6.66 15.97
C ILE A 178 9.46 -7.33 16.10
N THR A 179 9.16 -7.91 17.26
CA THR A 179 7.89 -8.59 17.56
C THR A 179 7.03 -7.84 18.58
N ASP A 180 7.57 -6.80 19.20
CA ASP A 180 6.80 -5.94 20.07
C ASP A 180 5.93 -4.97 19.25
N PRO A 181 4.77 -4.58 19.79
CA PRO A 181 3.90 -3.65 19.10
C PRO A 181 4.65 -2.34 18.81
N TYR A 182 4.75 -1.96 17.53
CA TYR A 182 5.39 -0.69 17.16
C TYR A 182 4.63 0.54 17.71
N ALA A 183 3.44 0.29 18.28
CA ALA A 183 2.70 1.29 19.04
C ALA A 183 3.42 1.74 20.32
N SER A 184 4.25 0.88 20.91
CA SER A 184 5.00 1.13 22.14
C SER A 184 6.46 1.56 21.90
N MET A 185 6.89 1.65 20.62
CA MET A 185 8.23 2.07 20.26
C MET A 185 8.51 3.50 20.72
N ALA A 186 9.67 3.72 21.27
CA ALA A 186 10.17 5.05 21.62
C ALA A 186 10.57 5.83 20.35
N ARG A 187 10.68 7.16 20.48
CA ARG A 187 11.09 8.04 19.38
C ARG A 187 12.44 7.64 18.80
N GLU A 188 13.39 7.30 19.63
CA GLU A 188 14.75 6.92 19.25
C GLU A 188 14.76 5.65 18.36
N GLU A 189 13.86 4.72 18.61
CA GLU A 189 13.72 3.52 17.81
C GLU A 189 13.21 3.85 16.40
N PHE A 190 12.25 4.77 16.26
CA PHE A 190 11.82 5.29 14.97
C PHE A 190 12.93 6.04 14.24
N GLU A 191 13.74 6.83 14.95
CA GLU A 191 14.86 7.54 14.35
C GLU A 191 15.93 6.60 13.79
N ASN A 192 16.09 5.40 14.34
CA ASN A 192 17.06 4.42 13.86
C ASN A 192 16.75 3.93 12.45
N PHE A 193 15.47 3.79 12.05
CA PHE A 193 15.10 3.48 10.68
C PHE A 193 15.58 4.51 9.64
N LEU A 194 15.87 5.72 10.08
CA LEU A 194 16.34 6.81 9.21
C LEU A 194 17.87 7.00 9.23
N LYS A 195 18.59 6.23 10.03
CA LYS A 195 20.05 6.32 10.18
C LYS A 195 20.79 5.24 9.41
N GLU A 196 20.23 4.05 9.34
CA GLU A 196 20.88 2.87 8.78
C GLU A 196 20.81 2.88 7.26
N GLU A 197 21.97 3.05 6.60
CA GLU A 197 22.07 2.94 5.14
C GLU A 197 22.06 1.46 4.72
N TRP A 198 21.48 1.17 3.56
CA TRP A 198 21.41 -0.17 3.03
C TRP A 198 22.79 -0.70 2.61
N GLY A 199 23.37 -1.55 3.44
CA GLY A 199 24.71 -2.13 3.22
C GLY A 199 24.80 -3.23 2.14
N GLY A 200 23.72 -3.47 1.38
CA GLY A 200 23.71 -4.46 0.30
C GLY A 200 23.47 -5.90 0.75
N GLY A 201 22.37 -6.18 1.45
CA GLY A 201 21.92 -7.53 1.77
C GLY A 201 21.77 -8.42 0.50
N LYS A 202 21.77 -9.72 0.66
CA LYS A 202 21.58 -10.66 -0.45
C LYS A 202 20.20 -10.43 -1.07
N ILE A 203 20.16 -9.85 -2.25
CA ILE A 203 18.96 -9.84 -3.08
C ILE A 203 18.80 -11.27 -3.60
N GLN A 204 17.91 -12.05 -2.98
CA GLN A 204 17.54 -13.36 -3.51
C GLN A 204 16.69 -13.13 -4.75
N LYS A 205 17.23 -13.47 -5.91
CA LYS A 205 16.42 -13.53 -7.13
C LYS A 205 15.51 -14.73 -7.00
N ALA A 206 14.19 -14.48 -7.02
CA ALA A 206 13.23 -15.56 -7.13
C ALA A 206 13.42 -16.25 -8.48
N GLU A 207 13.68 -17.54 -8.47
CA GLU A 207 13.97 -18.35 -9.67
C GLU A 207 12.69 -18.66 -10.46
N THR A 208 11.51 -18.50 -9.88
CA THR A 208 10.22 -18.83 -10.49
C THR A 208 9.30 -17.61 -10.61
N GLU A 209 8.62 -17.52 -11.75
CA GLU A 209 7.50 -16.59 -11.92
C GLU A 209 6.28 -17.13 -11.16
N GLU A 210 6.07 -16.63 -9.94
CA GLU A 210 4.85 -16.84 -9.20
C GLU A 210 3.73 -16.02 -9.82
N LYS A 211 2.54 -16.61 -9.94
CA LYS A 211 1.36 -15.89 -10.40
C LYS A 211 0.95 -14.88 -9.33
N LEU A 212 1.15 -13.61 -9.63
CA LEU A 212 0.71 -12.53 -8.75
C LEU A 212 -0.82 -12.40 -8.80
N PRO A 213 -1.45 -11.92 -7.71
CA PRO A 213 -2.87 -11.62 -7.72
C PRO A 213 -3.25 -10.64 -8.83
N ASP A 214 -4.38 -10.88 -9.45
CA ASP A 214 -4.98 -9.95 -10.42
C ASP A 214 -5.40 -8.66 -9.71
N VAL A 215 -5.32 -7.55 -10.45
CA VAL A 215 -5.80 -6.25 -10.00
C VAL A 215 -6.89 -5.75 -10.94
N PHE A 216 -7.96 -5.24 -10.35
CA PHE A 216 -9.09 -4.68 -11.06
C PHE A 216 -9.57 -3.42 -10.36
N SER A 217 -9.80 -2.35 -11.10
CA SER A 217 -10.28 -1.08 -10.55
C SER A 217 -11.42 -0.49 -11.38
N LEU A 218 -12.30 0.20 -10.69
CA LEU A 218 -13.43 0.94 -11.24
C LEU A 218 -13.34 2.41 -10.84
N GLU A 219 -13.63 3.29 -11.78
CA GLU A 219 -13.72 4.73 -11.56
C GLU A 219 -15.12 5.23 -11.90
N THR A 220 -15.50 6.32 -11.25
CA THR A 220 -16.78 6.99 -11.47
C THR A 220 -17.97 6.04 -11.23
N VAL A 221 -17.95 5.38 -10.07
CA VAL A 221 -18.95 4.40 -9.67
C VAL A 221 -19.77 4.86 -8.48
N SER A 222 -21.02 4.39 -8.43
CA SER A 222 -21.92 4.59 -7.30
C SER A 222 -22.75 3.34 -7.07
N MET A 223 -23.37 3.23 -5.89
CA MET A 223 -24.38 2.22 -5.59
C MET A 223 -25.73 2.85 -5.28
N GLU A 224 -26.80 2.07 -5.45
CA GLU A 224 -28.15 2.59 -5.31
C GLU A 224 -28.48 2.94 -3.86
N THR A 225 -28.06 2.09 -2.92
CA THR A 225 -28.29 2.27 -1.49
C THR A 225 -27.14 1.70 -0.66
N PRO A 226 -26.97 2.13 0.61
CA PRO A 226 -26.03 1.54 1.55
C PRO A 226 -26.22 0.03 1.76
N GLU A 227 -27.48 -0.44 1.79
CA GLU A 227 -27.78 -1.86 1.98
C GLU A 227 -27.26 -2.70 0.82
N LYS A 228 -27.34 -2.20 -0.43
CA LYS A 228 -26.76 -2.88 -1.58
C LYS A 228 -25.24 -2.98 -1.48
N LEU A 229 -24.59 -1.96 -0.92
CA LEU A 229 -23.13 -2.04 -0.65
C LEU A 229 -22.83 -3.13 0.37
N LEU A 230 -23.59 -3.22 1.47
CA LEU A 230 -23.38 -4.26 2.48
C LEU A 230 -23.57 -5.67 1.90
N CYS A 231 -24.68 -5.91 1.16
CA CYS A 231 -24.90 -7.20 0.50
C CYS A 231 -23.76 -7.55 -0.49
N PHE A 232 -23.29 -6.56 -1.26
CA PHE A 232 -22.14 -6.75 -2.17
C PHE A 232 -20.88 -7.15 -1.42
N LEU A 233 -20.58 -6.52 -0.28
CA LEU A 233 -19.41 -6.85 0.53
C LEU A 233 -19.54 -8.22 1.20
N GLU A 234 -20.74 -8.60 1.67
CA GLU A 234 -21.02 -9.96 2.18
C GLU A 234 -20.82 -11.02 1.10
N ASP A 235 -21.39 -10.83 -0.09
CA ASP A 235 -21.20 -11.68 -1.25
C ASP A 235 -19.70 -11.84 -1.59
N MET A 236 -18.94 -10.74 -1.48
CA MET A 236 -17.51 -10.72 -1.76
C MET A 236 -16.72 -11.57 -0.76
N VAL A 237 -16.95 -11.39 0.54
CA VAL A 237 -16.23 -12.17 1.58
C VAL A 237 -16.66 -13.63 1.59
N CYS A 238 -17.84 -13.95 1.06
CA CYS A 238 -18.31 -15.31 0.80
C CYS A 238 -17.75 -15.93 -0.50
N GLY A 239 -16.93 -15.20 -1.27
CA GLY A 239 -16.25 -15.72 -2.46
C GLY A 239 -17.07 -15.71 -3.76
N LYS A 240 -18.23 -15.06 -3.80
CA LYS A 240 -19.07 -15.00 -4.99
C LYS A 240 -18.36 -14.42 -6.21
N TYR A 241 -17.50 -13.44 -5.99
CA TYR A 241 -16.78 -12.70 -7.02
C TYR A 241 -15.34 -13.19 -7.26
N GLY A 242 -15.00 -14.39 -6.83
CA GLY A 242 -13.65 -14.95 -6.84
C GLY A 242 -12.96 -14.85 -5.48
N ASN A 243 -11.69 -15.20 -5.41
CA ASN A 243 -10.89 -15.07 -4.20
C ASN A 243 -10.37 -13.63 -4.06
N ILE A 244 -11.16 -12.74 -3.48
CA ILE A 244 -10.78 -11.35 -3.25
C ILE A 244 -9.96 -11.26 -1.96
N ILE A 245 -8.67 -10.98 -2.10
CA ILE A 245 -7.73 -10.82 -0.98
C ILE A 245 -7.87 -9.45 -0.33
N ARG A 246 -8.05 -8.42 -1.18
CA ARG A 246 -8.22 -7.04 -0.78
C ARG A 246 -9.19 -6.32 -1.68
N ALA A 247 -10.07 -5.53 -1.11
CA ALA A 247 -10.81 -4.53 -1.87
C ALA A 247 -10.92 -3.24 -1.05
N LYS A 248 -10.85 -2.12 -1.74
CA LYS A 248 -11.06 -0.79 -1.17
C LYS A 248 -11.94 0.01 -2.10
N GLY A 249 -12.78 0.84 -1.55
CA GLY A 249 -13.58 1.76 -2.34
C GLY A 249 -14.10 2.93 -1.52
N GLN A 250 -14.40 3.99 -2.25
CA GLN A 250 -15.08 5.17 -1.75
C GLN A 250 -16.08 5.59 -2.81
N LEU A 251 -17.35 5.67 -2.46
CA LEU A 251 -18.41 5.90 -3.42
C LEU A 251 -19.68 6.48 -2.77
N GLN A 252 -20.53 7.05 -3.59
CA GLN A 252 -21.87 7.41 -3.19
C GLN A 252 -22.77 6.16 -3.20
N ALA A 253 -23.47 5.90 -2.08
CA ALA A 253 -24.48 4.87 -1.94
C ALA A 253 -25.79 5.54 -1.45
N GLY A 254 -26.76 5.69 -2.34
CA GLY A 254 -27.94 6.50 -2.08
C GLY A 254 -27.60 7.96 -1.81
N THR A 255 -27.93 8.46 -0.62
CA THR A 255 -27.60 9.82 -0.15
C THR A 255 -26.27 9.90 0.58
N ASP A 256 -25.71 8.75 0.97
CA ASP A 256 -24.52 8.66 1.79
C ASP A 256 -23.27 8.51 0.95
N PHE A 257 -22.16 9.07 1.43
CA PHE A 257 -20.86 8.87 0.86
C PHE A 257 -20.07 7.95 1.77
N LEU A 258 -19.79 6.74 1.28
CA LEU A 258 -19.26 5.65 2.09
C LEU A 258 -17.89 5.20 1.56
N ARG A 259 -17.08 4.74 2.49
CA ARG A 259 -15.82 4.08 2.25
C ARG A 259 -15.89 2.64 2.76
N PHE A 260 -15.37 1.71 1.99
CA PHE A 260 -15.22 0.32 2.42
C PHE A 260 -13.78 -0.16 2.28
N ASP A 261 -13.42 -1.10 3.13
CA ASP A 261 -12.15 -1.82 3.10
C ASP A 261 -12.42 -3.29 3.39
N VAL A 262 -11.98 -4.18 2.49
CA VAL A 262 -12.08 -5.62 2.61
C VAL A 262 -10.69 -6.20 2.74
N ALA A 263 -10.44 -6.99 3.76
CA ALA A 263 -9.21 -7.73 3.98
C ALA A 263 -9.48 -8.96 4.85
N ASP A 264 -8.79 -10.05 4.61
CA ASP A 264 -8.85 -11.26 5.43
C ASP A 264 -10.28 -11.79 5.65
N SER A 265 -11.09 -11.80 4.59
CA SER A 265 -12.51 -12.21 4.61
C SER A 265 -13.37 -11.41 5.61
N ARG A 266 -12.98 -10.17 5.87
CA ARG A 266 -13.72 -9.21 6.70
C ARG A 266 -13.87 -7.91 5.94
N TYR A 267 -14.89 -7.15 6.26
CA TYR A 267 -15.05 -5.81 5.72
C TYR A 267 -15.37 -4.78 6.81
N THR A 268 -15.04 -3.55 6.51
CA THR A 268 -15.43 -2.37 7.28
C THR A 268 -16.07 -1.35 6.36
N VAL A 269 -17.09 -0.65 6.85
CA VAL A 269 -17.71 0.47 6.16
C VAL A 269 -17.72 1.66 7.09
N THR A 270 -17.31 2.82 6.58
CA THR A 270 -17.29 4.09 7.31
C THR A 270 -17.85 5.20 6.43
N GLY A 271 -18.37 6.26 7.06
CA GLY A 271 -18.70 7.49 6.33
C GLY A 271 -17.45 8.12 5.75
N ALA A 272 -17.56 8.74 4.58
CA ALA A 272 -16.51 9.52 3.96
C ALA A 272 -16.91 11.00 3.95
N GLU A 273 -15.98 11.87 4.36
CA GLU A 273 -16.23 13.32 4.46
C GLU A 273 -16.19 14.04 3.12
N GLU A 274 -15.37 13.54 2.17
CA GLU A 274 -15.17 14.15 0.86
C GLU A 274 -16.04 13.49 -0.20
N LYS A 275 -16.83 14.30 -0.90
CA LYS A 275 -17.61 13.90 -2.07
C LYS A 275 -16.70 13.96 -3.30
N THR A 276 -15.97 12.87 -3.57
CA THR A 276 -15.18 12.71 -4.79
C THR A 276 -15.87 11.72 -5.74
N ALA A 277 -15.44 11.66 -7.00
CA ALA A 277 -15.91 10.60 -7.90
C ALA A 277 -15.67 9.22 -7.28
N GLY A 278 -16.68 8.36 -7.32
CA GLY A 278 -16.60 7.03 -6.71
C GLY A 278 -15.49 6.19 -7.36
N LYS A 279 -14.72 5.50 -6.53
CA LYS A 279 -13.65 4.60 -6.96
C LYS A 279 -13.70 3.31 -6.16
N ALA A 280 -13.34 2.20 -6.80
CA ALA A 280 -13.18 0.92 -6.14
C ALA A 280 -12.03 0.13 -6.78
N ALA A 281 -11.25 -0.57 -5.96
CA ALA A 281 -10.15 -1.42 -6.40
C ALA A 281 -10.24 -2.79 -5.72
N PHE A 282 -9.91 -3.82 -6.47
CA PHE A 282 -10.01 -5.21 -6.07
C PHE A 282 -8.70 -5.93 -6.41
N ILE A 283 -8.18 -6.70 -5.49
CA ILE A 283 -6.98 -7.50 -5.65
C ILE A 283 -7.33 -8.92 -5.24
N GLY A 284 -7.04 -9.91 -6.09
CA GLY A 284 -7.39 -11.29 -5.82
C GLY A 284 -7.08 -12.23 -6.96
N GLU A 285 -7.64 -13.43 -6.90
CA GLU A 285 -7.51 -14.44 -7.92
C GLU A 285 -8.86 -14.79 -8.51
N LEU A 286 -8.87 -15.13 -9.79
CA LEU A 286 -10.09 -15.49 -10.52
C LEU A 286 -11.21 -14.44 -10.35
N ILE A 287 -10.84 -13.17 -10.39
CA ILE A 287 -11.77 -12.05 -10.20
C ILE A 287 -12.82 -12.07 -11.32
N LYS A 288 -14.07 -12.19 -10.93
CA LYS A 288 -15.24 -12.11 -11.83
C LYS A 288 -15.60 -10.65 -12.07
N ARG A 289 -14.86 -10.01 -12.96
CA ARG A 289 -14.92 -8.56 -13.20
C ARG A 289 -16.31 -8.10 -13.63
N GLU A 290 -16.95 -8.82 -14.54
CA GLU A 290 -18.29 -8.50 -15.05
C GLU A 290 -19.33 -8.54 -13.92
N ASP A 291 -19.33 -9.61 -13.11
CA ASP A 291 -20.23 -9.75 -11.97
C ASP A 291 -20.04 -8.62 -10.93
N ILE A 292 -18.80 -8.15 -10.75
CA ILE A 292 -18.51 -7.00 -9.89
C ILE A 292 -19.06 -5.72 -10.51
N GLU A 293 -18.80 -5.46 -11.79
CA GLU A 293 -19.23 -4.24 -12.48
C GLU A 293 -20.75 -4.07 -12.49
N GLU A 294 -21.52 -5.17 -12.58
CA GLU A 294 -22.98 -5.15 -12.58
C GLU A 294 -23.57 -4.59 -11.29
N ASN A 295 -22.85 -4.64 -10.17
CA ASN A 295 -23.30 -4.10 -8.89
C ASN A 295 -23.18 -2.56 -8.80
N PHE A 296 -22.38 -1.96 -9.69
CA PHE A 296 -22.13 -0.52 -9.67
C PHE A 296 -22.87 0.23 -10.77
N LYS A 297 -23.41 1.38 -10.44
CA LYS A 297 -23.90 2.34 -11.44
C LYS A 297 -22.69 3.14 -11.94
N LYS A 298 -22.50 3.19 -13.26
CA LYS A 298 -21.52 4.08 -13.89
C LYS A 298 -22.15 5.46 -14.03
N GLU A 299 -21.57 6.48 -13.40
CA GLU A 299 -22.01 7.86 -13.64
C GLU A 299 -21.78 8.21 -15.11
N ALA A 300 -22.82 8.69 -15.80
CA ALA A 300 -22.70 9.14 -17.16
C ALA A 300 -21.64 10.25 -17.24
N ARG A 301 -20.56 10.04 -17.99
CA ARG A 301 -19.55 11.09 -18.26
C ARG A 301 -20.29 12.34 -18.69
N GLY A 302 -20.21 13.40 -17.89
CA GLY A 302 -20.87 14.68 -18.15
C GLY A 302 -20.65 15.09 -19.60
N ARG A 303 -21.74 15.34 -20.33
CA ARG A 303 -21.70 15.89 -21.70
C ARG A 303 -20.79 17.13 -21.65
N LYS A 304 -19.66 17.08 -22.34
CA LYS A 304 -18.92 18.30 -22.67
C LYS A 304 -19.91 19.27 -23.32
N MET A 305 -20.31 20.33 -22.61
CA MET A 305 -21.00 21.44 -23.21
C MET A 305 -20.08 22.00 -24.31
N LYS A 306 -20.43 21.72 -25.57
CA LYS A 306 -19.91 22.49 -26.70
C LYS A 306 -20.44 23.90 -26.53
N TYR A 307 -19.59 24.80 -26.08
CA TYR A 307 -19.84 26.22 -26.25
C TYR A 307 -19.90 26.50 -27.76
N MET A 308 -21.11 26.63 -28.29
CA MET A 308 -21.32 27.29 -29.61
C MET A 308 -20.99 28.76 -29.41
N ALA A 309 -19.84 29.17 -29.90
CA ALA A 309 -19.57 30.60 -30.13
C ALA A 309 -20.63 31.14 -31.08
N ARG A 310 -21.59 31.91 -30.57
CA ARG A 310 -22.45 32.76 -31.39
C ARG A 310 -21.55 33.84 -31.96
N LYS A 311 -21.33 33.84 -33.29
CA LYS A 311 -20.90 35.02 -34.04
C LYS A 311 -22.04 36.03 -33.92
N ALA A 312 -21.75 37.17 -33.37
CA ALA A 312 -22.58 38.34 -33.47
C ALA A 312 -22.39 39.00 -34.87
N PRO A 313 -23.40 39.71 -35.39
CA PRO A 313 -23.42 40.24 -36.73
C PRO A 313 -22.42 41.37 -36.96
#